data_c6c18f24d405092fdf1859bcfa701d60
#
_entry.id   c6c18f24d405092fdf1859bcfa701d60
#
_cell.length_a   1.000
_cell.length_b   1.000
_cell.length_c   1.000
_cell.angle_alpha   90.00
_cell.angle_beta   90.00
_cell.angle_gamma   90.00
#
_symmetry.space_group_name_H-M   'P 1'
#
loop_
_entity.id
_entity.type
_entity.pdbx_description
1 polymer ?
#
loop_
_entity_poly.entity_id
_entity_poly.type
_entity_poly.pdbx_seq_one_letter_code
_entity_poly.pdbx_strand_id
1 'polypeptide(L)'
;TGKQGFREGCVTGKELRRRGVSAFAESDFTLYSAHYEGYLWACFLRAYDLSRYAPFLEKSKTALGMLMAAYPAKWDWVLHSAQIERARALLPLAWLVRVEDTPEHRDWLRTIARDMLAAQDACGAIRETLGGVTQSVASNEAYGTGEIALLQRDGDPLSDSLYTCNFALLGLHEAYAATGEALYREAEDKLAAYLCRIQIRSEAHPELDGAWYRGFDFGRWEFWASNADWEWGAWCIESGWGTPWIAATLALRQQNTSLWELTAGVAIGEILSKMD
;
A
#
# COMPACT_ATOMS: atom_id res chain seq x y z
N THR A 1 17.18 8.71 -2.44
CA THR A 1 16.81 8.94 -1.02
C THR A 1 17.90 9.70 -0.30
N GLY A 2 17.51 10.49 0.70
CA GLY A 2 18.42 11.18 1.62
C GLY A 2 19.04 10.25 2.66
N LYS A 3 19.67 10.84 3.68
CA LYS A 3 20.36 10.12 4.78
C LYS A 3 19.43 9.16 5.49
N GLN A 4 18.20 9.59 5.76
CA GLN A 4 17.20 8.84 6.50
C GLN A 4 16.39 7.84 5.65
N GLY A 5 16.72 7.69 4.37
CA GLY A 5 16.00 6.79 3.47
C GLY A 5 14.72 7.37 2.86
N PHE A 6 14.38 8.62 3.14
CA PHE A 6 13.23 9.32 2.57
C PHE A 6 13.61 10.11 1.32
N ARG A 7 12.63 10.45 0.51
CA ARG A 7 12.76 11.17 -0.75
C ARG A 7 12.13 12.57 -0.63
N GLU A 8 12.80 13.60 -1.12
CA GLU A 8 12.26 14.98 -1.11
C GLU A 8 11.09 15.20 -2.09
N GLY A 9 10.31 14.19 -2.42
CA GLY A 9 9.25 14.27 -3.41
C GLY A 9 9.74 13.97 -4.83
N CYS A 10 9.02 14.42 -5.83
CA CYS A 10 9.38 14.21 -7.24
C CYS A 10 10.50 15.15 -7.66
N VAL A 11 11.70 14.62 -7.84
CA VAL A 11 12.86 15.38 -8.33
C VAL A 11 12.89 15.35 -9.84
N THR A 12 12.76 16.51 -10.46
CA THR A 12 12.87 16.65 -11.92
C THR A 12 14.32 16.51 -12.39
N GLY A 13 14.52 16.07 -13.63
CA GLY A 13 15.86 16.01 -14.21
C GLY A 13 16.55 17.38 -14.25
N LYS A 14 15.79 18.49 -14.32
CA LYS A 14 16.30 19.84 -14.22
C LYS A 14 16.86 20.16 -12.83
N GLU A 15 16.14 19.78 -11.78
CA GLU A 15 16.59 19.96 -10.39
C GLU A 15 17.80 19.10 -10.07
N LEU A 16 17.77 17.83 -10.52
CA LEU A 16 18.91 16.93 -10.34
C LEU A 16 20.18 17.51 -10.98
N ARG A 17 20.09 18.03 -12.18
CA ARG A 17 21.24 18.70 -12.84
C ARG A 17 21.68 19.97 -12.12
N ARG A 18 20.73 20.75 -11.58
CA ARG A 18 21.03 22.01 -10.88
C ARG A 18 21.64 21.78 -9.50
N ARG A 19 21.12 20.83 -8.73
CA ARG A 19 21.52 20.58 -7.33
C ARG A 19 22.63 19.54 -7.20
N GLY A 20 22.75 18.65 -8.17
CA GLY A 20 23.64 17.48 -8.10
C GLY A 20 23.07 16.34 -7.25
N VAL A 21 23.53 15.11 -7.50
CA VAL A 21 23.09 13.91 -6.78
C VAL A 21 23.41 14.00 -5.29
N SER A 22 24.57 14.53 -4.93
CA SER A 22 25.04 14.66 -3.54
C SER A 22 24.09 15.49 -2.67
N ALA A 23 23.49 16.56 -3.21
CA ALA A 23 22.55 17.37 -2.45
C ALA A 23 21.30 16.60 -2.00
N PHE A 24 20.86 15.63 -2.80
CA PHE A 24 19.74 14.75 -2.42
C PHE A 24 20.19 13.62 -1.50
N ALA A 25 21.39 13.09 -1.69
CA ALA A 25 21.96 12.06 -0.82
C ALA A 25 22.22 12.57 0.61
N GLU A 26 22.57 13.84 0.74
CA GLU A 26 22.83 14.49 2.02
C GLU A 26 21.58 15.08 2.69
N SER A 27 20.42 14.99 2.06
CA SER A 27 19.16 15.49 2.60
C SER A 27 18.73 14.77 3.87
N ASP A 28 18.32 15.54 4.87
CA ASP A 28 17.73 15.06 6.12
C ASP A 28 16.18 15.07 6.07
N PHE A 29 15.59 15.23 4.88
CA PHE A 29 14.15 15.23 4.70
C PHE A 29 13.51 13.94 5.21
N THR A 30 12.39 14.08 5.90
CA THR A 30 11.55 12.99 6.38
C THR A 30 10.08 13.26 6.07
N LEU A 31 9.36 12.21 5.71
CA LEU A 31 7.92 12.21 5.52
C LEU A 31 7.36 10.89 6.07
N TYR A 32 6.69 10.94 7.19
CA TYR A 32 6.16 9.73 7.84
C TYR A 32 4.87 9.25 7.17
N SER A 33 4.99 8.92 5.87
CA SER A 33 3.90 8.41 5.04
C SER A 33 4.37 7.18 4.28
N ALA A 34 3.71 6.06 4.49
CA ALA A 34 3.96 4.84 3.74
C ALA A 34 3.41 4.92 2.31
N HIS A 35 2.45 5.81 2.06
CA HIS A 35 1.81 5.96 0.76
C HIS A 35 2.81 6.25 -0.36
N TYR A 36 3.75 7.17 -0.12
CA TYR A 36 4.72 7.57 -1.15
C TYR A 36 5.99 6.72 -1.16
N GLU A 37 6.42 6.23 -0.01
CA GLU A 37 7.75 5.63 0.15
C GLU A 37 7.72 4.11 0.35
N GLY A 38 6.60 3.54 0.77
CA GLY A 38 6.51 2.13 1.18
C GLY A 38 7.02 1.16 0.12
N TYR A 39 6.59 1.33 -1.11
CA TYR A 39 7.03 0.45 -2.21
C TYR A 39 8.49 0.69 -2.65
N LEU A 40 9.02 1.89 -2.48
CA LEU A 40 10.43 2.14 -2.72
C LEU A 40 11.30 1.36 -1.71
N TRP A 41 10.92 1.36 -0.43
CA TRP A 41 11.63 0.58 0.58
C TRP A 41 11.50 -0.93 0.34
N ALA A 42 10.34 -1.41 -0.09
CA ALA A 42 10.17 -2.80 -0.51
C ALA A 42 11.12 -3.14 -1.69
N CYS A 43 11.17 -2.29 -2.71
CA CYS A 43 12.13 -2.46 -3.83
C CYS A 43 13.58 -2.49 -3.34
N PHE A 44 13.95 -1.66 -2.38
CA PHE A 44 15.31 -1.66 -1.81
C PHE A 44 15.60 -2.95 -1.04
N LEU A 45 14.65 -3.45 -0.23
CA LEU A 45 14.81 -4.72 0.49
C LEU A 45 15.00 -5.87 -0.49
N ARG A 46 14.22 -5.89 -1.58
CA ARG A 46 14.39 -6.89 -2.63
C ARG A 46 15.72 -6.74 -3.37
N ALA A 47 16.11 -5.52 -3.70
CA ALA A 47 17.40 -5.23 -4.33
C ALA A 47 18.58 -5.65 -3.42
N TYR A 48 18.47 -5.43 -2.12
CA TYR A 48 19.46 -5.94 -1.16
C TYR A 48 19.52 -7.46 -1.16
N ASP A 49 18.39 -8.14 -1.11
CA ASP A 49 18.38 -9.61 -1.11
C ASP A 49 19.08 -10.19 -2.35
N LEU A 50 18.87 -9.57 -3.51
CA LEU A 50 19.49 -10.01 -4.77
C LEU A 50 20.97 -9.60 -4.91
N SER A 51 21.35 -8.42 -4.42
CA SER A 51 22.68 -7.81 -4.67
C SER A 51 23.63 -7.87 -3.49
N ARG A 52 23.10 -8.03 -2.27
CA ARG A 52 23.81 -7.83 -1.00
C ARG A 52 24.45 -6.45 -0.83
N TYR A 53 24.01 -5.46 -1.61
CA TYR A 53 24.48 -4.09 -1.48
C TYR A 53 23.90 -3.43 -0.22
N ALA A 54 24.72 -3.31 0.82
CA ALA A 54 24.32 -2.91 2.16
C ALA A 54 23.51 -1.58 2.22
N PRO A 55 23.81 -0.54 1.44
CA PRO A 55 23.03 0.71 1.51
C PRO A 55 21.53 0.56 1.25
N PHE A 56 21.10 -0.43 0.47
CA PHE A 56 19.68 -0.70 0.27
C PHE A 56 18.97 -1.13 1.57
N LEU A 57 19.60 -2.04 2.31
CA LEU A 57 19.08 -2.49 3.61
C LEU A 57 19.11 -1.36 4.64
N GLU A 58 20.25 -0.68 4.76
CA GLU A 58 20.44 0.40 5.74
C GLU A 58 19.41 1.51 5.57
N LYS A 59 19.19 1.98 4.34
CA LYS A 59 18.19 3.00 4.05
C LYS A 59 16.77 2.56 4.38
N SER A 60 16.40 1.33 4.02
CA SER A 60 15.07 0.80 4.33
C SER A 60 14.87 0.61 5.83
N LYS A 61 15.83 0.06 6.55
CA LYS A 61 15.75 -0.12 8.01
C LYS A 61 15.65 1.21 8.74
N THR A 62 16.47 2.19 8.37
CA THR A 62 16.44 3.52 8.98
C THR A 62 15.07 4.16 8.78
N ALA A 63 14.57 4.18 7.54
CA ALA A 63 13.31 4.80 7.23
C ALA A 63 12.12 4.09 7.90
N LEU A 64 12.06 2.75 7.84
CA LEU A 64 11.00 1.98 8.48
C LEU A 64 11.05 2.09 10.01
N GLY A 65 12.24 2.08 10.62
CA GLY A 65 12.39 2.32 12.05
C GLY A 65 11.89 3.70 12.49
N MET A 66 12.23 4.74 11.72
CA MET A 66 11.72 6.09 11.97
C MET A 66 10.20 6.18 11.76
N LEU A 67 9.69 5.53 10.70
CA LEU A 67 8.25 5.46 10.43
C LEU A 67 7.51 4.82 11.60
N MET A 68 7.99 3.67 12.09
CA MET A 68 7.36 2.96 13.20
C MET A 68 7.50 3.69 14.53
N ALA A 69 8.62 4.35 14.79
CA ALA A 69 8.78 5.20 15.96
C ALA A 69 7.84 6.42 15.95
N ALA A 70 7.44 6.87 14.78
CA ALA A 70 6.47 7.96 14.59
C ALA A 70 5.00 7.48 14.67
N TYR A 71 4.74 6.18 14.52
CA TYR A 71 3.39 5.60 14.50
C TYR A 71 2.74 5.61 15.89
N PRO A 72 1.46 5.89 15.99
CA PRO A 72 0.58 6.46 14.97
C PRO A 72 0.56 8.00 14.98
N ALA A 73 1.08 8.63 16.04
CA ALA A 73 0.80 10.02 16.39
C ALA A 73 1.41 11.04 15.42
N LYS A 74 2.51 10.68 14.76
CA LYS A 74 3.25 11.59 13.88
C LYS A 74 3.25 11.14 12.41
N TRP A 75 2.45 10.12 12.07
CA TRP A 75 2.30 9.78 10.66
C TRP A 75 1.57 10.90 9.92
N ASP A 76 2.10 11.22 8.76
CA ASP A 76 1.41 12.06 7.79
C ASP A 76 0.33 11.22 7.13
N TRP A 77 -0.90 11.41 7.55
CA TRP A 77 -2.06 10.73 7.00
C TRP A 77 -2.43 11.35 5.65
N VAL A 78 -1.54 11.14 4.69
CA VAL A 78 -1.73 11.60 3.32
C VAL A 78 -3.02 11.00 2.79
N LEU A 79 -3.70 11.74 1.93
CA LEU A 79 -4.98 11.30 1.41
C LEU A 79 -6.07 11.13 2.49
N HIS A 80 -5.80 11.59 3.69
CA HIS A 80 -6.77 11.66 4.76
C HIS A 80 -7.42 10.33 5.18
N SER A 81 -6.69 9.20 5.01
CA SER A 81 -7.14 7.89 5.44
C SER A 81 -6.04 7.11 6.13
N ALA A 82 -6.33 6.68 7.36
CA ALA A 82 -5.43 5.82 8.10
C ALA A 82 -5.27 4.44 7.43
N GLN A 83 -6.30 3.96 6.75
CA GLN A 83 -6.26 2.63 6.13
C GLN A 83 -5.37 2.61 4.89
N ILE A 84 -5.36 3.67 4.09
CA ILE A 84 -4.47 3.82 2.94
C ILE A 84 -3.01 3.70 3.36
N GLU A 85 -2.61 4.44 4.39
CA GLU A 85 -1.24 4.43 4.89
C GLU A 85 -0.84 3.06 5.47
N ARG A 86 -1.74 2.44 6.26
CA ARG A 86 -1.51 1.11 6.82
C ARG A 86 -1.38 0.04 5.75
N ALA A 87 -2.27 0.03 4.76
CA ALA A 87 -2.22 -0.92 3.65
C ALA A 87 -0.89 -0.85 2.89
N ARG A 88 -0.38 0.37 2.66
CA ARG A 88 0.90 0.61 1.99
C ARG A 88 2.11 0.21 2.81
N ALA A 89 2.03 0.24 4.14
CA ALA A 89 3.11 -0.16 5.03
C ALA A 89 3.29 -1.68 5.12
N LEU A 90 2.27 -2.49 4.82
CA LEU A 90 2.35 -3.94 4.98
C LEU A 90 3.44 -4.59 4.13
N LEU A 91 3.52 -4.24 2.84
CA LEU A 91 4.50 -4.84 1.93
C LEU A 91 5.96 -4.62 2.37
N PRO A 92 6.42 -3.38 2.61
CA PRO A 92 7.80 -3.17 3.04
C PRO A 92 8.11 -3.80 4.40
N LEU A 93 7.15 -3.83 5.34
CA LEU A 93 7.33 -4.50 6.63
C LEU A 93 7.39 -6.03 6.48
N ALA A 94 6.56 -6.62 5.62
CA ALA A 94 6.62 -8.05 5.30
C ALA A 94 7.98 -8.44 4.69
N TRP A 95 8.47 -7.63 3.76
CA TRP A 95 9.76 -7.88 3.12
C TRP A 95 10.95 -7.56 4.02
N LEU A 96 10.82 -6.64 4.98
CA LEU A 96 11.81 -6.47 6.03
C LEU A 96 11.94 -7.72 6.89
N VAL A 97 10.81 -8.36 7.27
CA VAL A 97 10.83 -9.66 7.99
C VAL A 97 11.50 -10.75 7.14
N ARG A 98 11.28 -10.78 5.83
CA ARG A 98 11.95 -11.75 4.94
C ARG A 98 13.47 -11.59 4.93
N VAL A 99 13.95 -10.36 4.95
CA VAL A 99 15.38 -10.04 4.89
C VAL A 99 16.05 -10.21 6.26
N GLU A 100 15.36 -9.80 7.31
CA GLU A 100 15.87 -9.80 8.67
C GLU A 100 14.72 -10.09 9.65
N ASP A 101 14.55 -11.38 9.95
CA ASP A 101 13.47 -11.87 10.82
C ASP A 101 13.80 -11.65 12.29
N THR A 102 13.32 -10.53 12.82
CA THR A 102 13.47 -10.19 14.24
C THR A 102 12.11 -10.09 14.95
N PRO A 103 12.05 -10.27 16.29
CA PRO A 103 10.83 -10.03 17.03
C PRO A 103 10.27 -8.62 16.84
N GLU A 104 11.14 -7.62 16.75
CA GLU A 104 10.77 -6.21 16.56
C GLU A 104 10.11 -6.00 15.18
N HIS A 105 10.71 -6.51 14.09
CA HIS A 105 10.16 -6.37 12.75
C HIS A 105 8.81 -7.10 12.60
N ARG A 106 8.69 -8.29 13.22
CA ARG A 106 7.40 -9.00 13.29
C ARG A 106 6.35 -8.20 14.09
N ASP A 107 6.75 -7.55 15.16
CA ASP A 107 5.84 -6.75 15.98
C ASP A 107 5.36 -5.51 15.23
N TRP A 108 6.22 -4.82 14.51
CA TRP A 108 5.85 -3.71 13.61
C TRP A 108 4.80 -4.14 12.59
N LEU A 109 5.05 -5.24 11.89
CA LEU A 109 4.12 -5.77 10.89
C LEU A 109 2.77 -6.15 11.53
N ARG A 110 2.77 -6.82 12.69
CA ARG A 110 1.54 -7.18 13.42
C ARG A 110 0.77 -5.96 13.90
N THR A 111 1.45 -4.93 14.37
CA THR A 111 0.83 -3.69 14.85
C THR A 111 0.06 -3.02 13.72
N ILE A 112 0.70 -2.78 12.60
CA ILE A 112 0.07 -2.16 11.44
C ILE A 112 -1.10 -3.01 10.91
N ALA A 113 -0.89 -4.32 10.80
CA ALA A 113 -1.94 -5.23 10.33
C ALA A 113 -3.15 -5.24 11.27
N ARG A 114 -2.96 -5.40 12.58
CA ARG A 114 -4.07 -5.41 13.56
C ARG A 114 -4.86 -4.11 13.54
N ASP A 115 -4.18 -2.98 13.50
CA ASP A 115 -4.83 -1.67 13.46
C ASP A 115 -5.62 -1.44 12.17
N MET A 116 -5.11 -1.94 11.02
CA MET A 116 -5.87 -1.94 9.77
C MET A 116 -7.07 -2.89 9.84
N LEU A 117 -6.85 -4.11 10.33
CA LEU A 117 -7.86 -5.16 10.38
C LEU A 117 -8.95 -4.91 11.44
N ALA A 118 -8.74 -4.00 12.39
CA ALA A 118 -9.81 -3.50 13.25
C ALA A 118 -10.97 -2.87 12.47
N ALA A 119 -10.71 -2.43 11.23
CA ALA A 119 -11.71 -1.92 10.29
C ALA A 119 -12.21 -2.97 9.27
N GLN A 120 -11.76 -4.23 9.35
CA GLN A 120 -12.24 -5.28 8.46
C GLN A 120 -13.64 -5.75 8.88
N ASP A 121 -14.61 -5.54 7.99
CA ASP A 121 -16.00 -5.98 8.20
C ASP A 121 -16.14 -7.50 8.06
N ALA A 122 -17.23 -8.02 8.59
CA ALA A 122 -17.58 -9.45 8.47
C ALA A 122 -17.72 -9.92 7.01
N CYS A 123 -18.10 -9.05 6.10
CA CYS A 123 -18.16 -9.33 4.66
C CYS A 123 -16.77 -9.44 4.00
N GLY A 124 -15.72 -9.02 4.68
CA GLY A 124 -14.33 -9.01 4.21
C GLY A 124 -13.81 -7.66 3.73
N ALA A 125 -14.69 -6.67 3.55
CA ALA A 125 -14.30 -5.31 3.18
C ALA A 125 -13.43 -4.67 4.26
N ILE A 126 -12.49 -3.82 3.87
CA ILE A 126 -11.81 -2.91 4.80
C ILE A 126 -12.54 -1.57 4.72
N ARG A 127 -13.13 -1.16 5.82
CA ARG A 127 -13.83 0.12 5.92
C ARG A 127 -12.81 1.26 5.89
N GLU A 128 -13.07 2.24 5.03
CA GLU A 128 -12.32 3.47 5.02
C GLU A 128 -12.59 4.33 6.25
N THR A 129 -11.65 5.23 6.55
CA THR A 129 -11.76 6.22 7.61
C THR A 129 -11.52 7.61 7.03
N LEU A 130 -12.21 8.61 7.56
CA LEU A 130 -11.87 10.00 7.32
C LEU A 130 -10.82 10.44 8.34
N GLY A 131 -9.71 10.92 7.83
CA GLY A 131 -8.64 11.41 8.68
C GLY A 131 -7.72 10.34 9.24
N GLY A 132 -6.69 10.84 9.88
CA GLY A 132 -5.74 10.02 10.63
C GLY A 132 -6.25 9.71 12.03
N VAL A 133 -5.50 8.88 12.73
CA VAL A 133 -5.80 8.50 14.12
C VAL A 133 -5.88 9.69 15.07
N THR A 134 -5.16 10.78 14.77
CA THR A 134 -5.09 11.97 15.61
C THR A 134 -5.95 13.14 15.10
N GLN A 135 -6.54 13.03 13.93
CA GLN A 135 -7.39 14.04 13.32
C GLN A 135 -8.70 13.40 12.85
N SER A 136 -9.65 13.33 13.74
CA SER A 136 -11.01 12.95 13.37
C SER A 136 -11.65 14.06 12.56
N VAL A 137 -12.15 13.74 11.38
CA VAL A 137 -12.90 14.63 10.52
C VAL A 137 -14.28 14.03 10.29
N ALA A 138 -15.31 14.80 10.62
CA ALA A 138 -16.68 14.31 10.65
C ALA A 138 -17.29 14.08 9.26
N SER A 139 -16.81 14.79 8.24
CA SER A 139 -17.36 14.71 6.87
C SER A 139 -16.35 15.10 5.81
N ASN A 140 -16.56 14.62 4.59
CA ASN A 140 -15.78 15.02 3.41
C ASN A 140 -15.85 16.54 3.15
N GLU A 141 -17.00 17.16 3.41
CA GLU A 141 -17.18 18.59 3.28
C GLU A 141 -16.26 19.37 4.23
N ALA A 142 -16.09 18.90 5.47
CA ALA A 142 -15.17 19.51 6.43
C ALA A 142 -13.70 19.31 6.06
N TYR A 143 -13.38 18.28 5.27
CA TYR A 143 -12.05 18.01 4.77
C TYR A 143 -11.63 18.94 3.63
N GLY A 144 -12.58 19.44 2.89
CA GLY A 144 -12.34 20.09 1.61
C GLY A 144 -12.19 19.08 0.46
N THR A 145 -11.95 19.59 -0.72
CA THR A 145 -11.91 18.86 -1.99
C THR A 145 -10.63 18.02 -2.19
N GLY A 146 -10.26 17.20 -1.23
CA GLY A 146 -9.20 16.22 -1.48
C GLY A 146 -9.71 15.14 -2.45
N GLU A 147 -8.94 14.80 -3.47
CA GLU A 147 -9.23 13.71 -4.45
C GLU A 147 -9.57 12.36 -3.79
N ILE A 148 -9.60 12.27 -2.48
CA ILE A 148 -9.31 11.02 -1.80
C ILE A 148 -10.37 10.61 -0.83
N ALA A 149 -11.19 11.54 -0.40
CA ALA A 149 -12.27 11.19 0.51
C ALA A 149 -13.41 10.50 -0.24
N LEU A 150 -13.30 9.18 -0.35
CA LEU A 150 -14.40 8.33 -0.83
C LEU A 150 -15.63 8.45 0.10
N LEU A 151 -15.39 8.65 1.39
CA LEU A 151 -16.41 8.81 2.43
C LEU A 151 -17.08 10.18 2.37
N GLN A 152 -18.39 10.23 2.57
CA GLN A 152 -19.09 11.49 2.86
C GLN A 152 -19.06 11.81 4.36
N ARG A 153 -19.19 10.79 5.20
CA ARG A 153 -19.08 10.90 6.65
C ARG A 153 -18.17 9.83 7.19
N ASP A 154 -17.49 10.15 8.28
CA ASP A 154 -16.71 9.14 8.98
C ASP A 154 -17.63 8.03 9.51
N GLY A 155 -17.24 6.78 9.29
CA GLY A 155 -18.04 5.62 9.63
C GLY A 155 -18.97 5.09 8.54
N ASP A 156 -19.06 5.75 7.39
CA ASP A 156 -19.77 5.20 6.23
C ASP A 156 -19.24 3.81 5.89
N PRO A 157 -20.11 2.84 5.50
CA PRO A 157 -19.68 1.47 5.21
C PRO A 157 -19.06 1.34 3.80
N LEU A 158 -18.03 2.13 3.55
CA LEU A 158 -17.38 2.21 2.24
C LEU A 158 -15.99 1.57 2.28
N SER A 159 -15.64 0.89 1.19
CA SER A 159 -14.30 0.38 0.93
C SER A 159 -13.72 1.00 -0.34
N ASP A 160 -12.42 1.21 -0.34
CA ASP A 160 -11.66 1.73 -1.48
C ASP A 160 -10.83 0.60 -2.11
N SER A 161 -11.17 0.23 -3.35
CA SER A 161 -10.43 -0.78 -4.12
C SER A 161 -9.18 -0.23 -4.78
N LEU A 162 -9.08 1.11 -4.91
CA LEU A 162 -7.98 1.80 -5.57
C LEU A 162 -6.80 2.07 -4.64
N TYR A 163 -7.08 2.57 -3.43
CA TYR A 163 -6.01 3.01 -2.52
C TYR A 163 -5.80 2.12 -1.30
N THR A 164 -6.78 1.31 -0.91
CA THR A 164 -6.70 0.48 0.30
C THR A 164 -6.76 -1.01 0.02
N CYS A 165 -7.87 -1.52 -0.52
CA CYS A 165 -8.10 -2.97 -0.61
C CYS A 165 -7.10 -3.68 -1.52
N ASN A 166 -6.68 -3.07 -2.63
CA ASN A 166 -5.68 -3.63 -3.54
C ASN A 166 -4.31 -3.79 -2.86
N PHE A 167 -3.85 -2.79 -2.12
CA PHE A 167 -2.57 -2.84 -1.41
C PHE A 167 -2.64 -3.69 -0.16
N ALA A 168 -3.75 -3.67 0.55
CA ALA A 168 -3.98 -4.55 1.69
C ALA A 168 -3.96 -6.03 1.27
N LEU A 169 -4.59 -6.39 0.14
CA LEU A 169 -4.59 -7.75 -0.37
C LEU A 169 -3.17 -8.25 -0.64
N LEU A 170 -2.36 -7.46 -1.37
CA LEU A 170 -0.96 -7.79 -1.63
C LEU A 170 -0.14 -7.82 -0.34
N GLY A 171 -0.30 -6.82 0.52
CA GLY A 171 0.45 -6.73 1.76
C GLY A 171 0.17 -7.89 2.71
N LEU A 172 -1.09 -8.31 2.85
CA LEU A 172 -1.48 -9.47 3.66
C LEU A 172 -0.94 -10.78 3.06
N HIS A 173 -1.00 -10.93 1.72
CA HIS A 173 -0.45 -12.06 1.01
C HIS A 173 1.05 -12.23 1.27
N GLU A 174 1.82 -11.16 1.08
CA GLU A 174 3.26 -11.16 1.32
C GLU A 174 3.61 -11.31 2.82
N ALA A 175 2.78 -10.78 3.73
CA ALA A 175 2.95 -10.95 5.16
C ALA A 175 2.75 -12.41 5.58
N TYR A 176 1.72 -13.09 5.06
CA TYR A 176 1.54 -14.52 5.27
C TYR A 176 2.71 -15.32 4.69
N ALA A 177 3.11 -15.05 3.47
CA ALA A 177 4.23 -15.72 2.81
C ALA A 177 5.57 -15.51 3.55
N ALA A 178 5.76 -14.36 4.22
CA ALA A 178 6.95 -14.05 5.00
C ALA A 178 6.97 -14.73 6.39
N THR A 179 5.79 -14.88 7.02
CA THR A 179 5.71 -15.22 8.46
C THR A 179 5.03 -16.55 8.76
N GLY A 180 4.14 -17.03 7.89
CA GLY A 180 3.27 -18.18 8.12
C GLY A 180 2.15 -17.93 9.14
N GLU A 181 1.93 -16.69 9.59
CA GLU A 181 0.97 -16.38 10.64
C GLU A 181 -0.49 -16.40 10.14
N ALA A 182 -1.35 -17.13 10.82
CA ALA A 182 -2.77 -17.29 10.47
C ALA A 182 -3.53 -15.96 10.37
N LEU A 183 -3.15 -14.98 11.19
CA LEU A 183 -3.74 -13.63 11.16
C LEU A 183 -3.82 -13.05 9.74
N TYR A 184 -2.70 -13.11 9.01
CA TYR A 184 -2.63 -12.54 7.66
C TYR A 184 -3.42 -13.35 6.66
N ARG A 185 -3.35 -14.69 6.76
CA ARG A 185 -4.06 -15.59 5.85
C ARG A 185 -5.57 -15.47 5.99
N GLU A 186 -6.08 -15.48 7.21
CA GLU A 186 -7.51 -15.36 7.48
C GLU A 186 -8.07 -14.01 7.00
N ALA A 187 -7.33 -12.94 7.22
CA ALA A 187 -7.72 -11.61 6.77
C ALA A 187 -7.67 -11.48 5.24
N GLU A 188 -6.62 -12.01 4.63
CA GLU A 188 -6.46 -12.09 3.17
C GLU A 188 -7.59 -12.89 2.52
N ASP A 189 -7.95 -14.05 3.08
CA ASP A 189 -9.01 -14.90 2.55
C ASP A 189 -10.37 -14.18 2.54
N LYS A 190 -10.70 -13.47 3.62
CA LYS A 190 -11.92 -12.65 3.70
C LYS A 190 -11.91 -11.52 2.67
N LEU A 191 -10.80 -10.79 2.57
CA LEU A 191 -10.68 -9.68 1.63
C LEU A 191 -10.73 -10.17 0.17
N ALA A 192 -10.04 -11.27 -0.15
CA ALA A 192 -10.08 -11.87 -1.49
C ALA A 192 -11.51 -12.34 -1.86
N ALA A 193 -12.22 -12.99 -0.93
CA ALA A 193 -13.60 -13.39 -1.14
C ALA A 193 -14.52 -12.19 -1.37
N TYR A 194 -14.33 -11.11 -0.61
CA TYR A 194 -15.05 -9.85 -0.80
C TYR A 194 -14.80 -9.26 -2.19
N LEU A 195 -13.54 -9.11 -2.58
CA LEU A 195 -13.17 -8.56 -3.89
C LEU A 195 -13.70 -9.40 -5.05
N CYS A 196 -13.67 -10.73 -4.95
CA CYS A 196 -14.29 -11.60 -5.96
C CYS A 196 -15.82 -11.41 -6.06
N ARG A 197 -16.51 -11.08 -4.96
CA ARG A 197 -17.96 -10.86 -4.95
C ARG A 197 -18.38 -9.54 -5.56
N ILE A 198 -17.53 -8.50 -5.45
CA ILE A 198 -17.80 -7.16 -6.01
C ILE A 198 -17.17 -6.95 -7.40
N GLN A 199 -16.54 -7.98 -7.97
CA GLN A 199 -16.00 -7.92 -9.32
C GLN A 199 -17.13 -7.67 -10.32
N ILE A 200 -16.90 -6.73 -11.24
CA ILE A 200 -17.88 -6.37 -12.27
C ILE A 200 -18.14 -7.58 -13.19
N ARG A 201 -19.41 -7.80 -13.47
CA ARG A 201 -19.88 -8.74 -14.49
C ARG A 201 -20.80 -8.00 -15.42
N SER A 202 -20.42 -7.92 -16.70
CA SER A 202 -21.19 -7.18 -17.69
C SER A 202 -21.11 -7.83 -19.08
N GLU A 203 -22.23 -8.28 -19.57
CA GLU A 203 -22.37 -8.71 -20.99
C GLU A 203 -22.53 -7.52 -21.93
N ALA A 204 -23.17 -6.44 -21.45
CA ALA A 204 -23.43 -5.23 -22.21
C ALA A 204 -22.19 -4.35 -22.40
N HIS A 205 -21.24 -4.43 -21.45
CA HIS A 205 -19.99 -3.67 -21.42
C HIS A 205 -18.80 -4.59 -21.18
N PRO A 206 -18.36 -5.38 -22.19
CA PRO A 206 -17.28 -6.34 -22.05
C PRO A 206 -15.95 -5.69 -21.67
N GLU A 207 -15.76 -4.40 -21.94
CA GLU A 207 -14.59 -3.63 -21.52
C GLU A 207 -14.50 -3.43 -20.01
N LEU A 208 -15.61 -3.58 -19.28
CA LEU A 208 -15.68 -3.49 -17.82
C LEU A 208 -15.67 -4.86 -17.14
N ASP A 209 -15.99 -5.93 -17.89
CA ASP A 209 -16.14 -7.26 -17.31
C ASP A 209 -14.84 -7.76 -16.69
N GLY A 210 -14.92 -8.25 -15.47
CA GLY A 210 -13.78 -8.73 -14.70
C GLY A 210 -12.97 -7.64 -13.97
N ALA A 211 -13.30 -6.36 -14.12
CA ALA A 211 -12.64 -5.26 -13.43
C ALA A 211 -13.28 -4.94 -12.07
N TRP A 212 -12.77 -3.93 -11.40
CA TRP A 212 -13.32 -3.36 -10.15
C TRP A 212 -13.49 -1.86 -10.29
N TYR A 213 -14.62 -1.35 -9.81
CA TYR A 213 -14.77 0.08 -9.57
C TYR A 213 -14.03 0.49 -8.30
N ARG A 214 -13.70 1.78 -8.19
CA ARG A 214 -12.97 2.32 -7.05
C ARG A 214 -13.68 2.07 -5.74
N GLY A 215 -14.91 2.54 -5.59
CA GLY A 215 -15.67 2.55 -4.35
C GLY A 215 -16.80 1.52 -4.31
N PHE A 216 -17.04 0.96 -3.13
CA PHE A 216 -18.17 0.06 -2.88
C PHE A 216 -18.77 0.28 -1.51
N ASP A 217 -20.10 0.53 -1.47
CA ASP A 217 -20.90 0.58 -0.24
C ASP A 217 -21.30 -0.85 0.14
N PHE A 218 -20.58 -1.44 1.11
CA PHE A 218 -20.86 -2.80 1.54
C PHE A 218 -22.05 -2.90 2.53
N GLY A 219 -22.55 -1.77 3.02
CA GLY A 219 -23.79 -1.71 3.80
C GLY A 219 -25.02 -1.83 2.92
N ARG A 220 -25.03 -1.16 1.76
CA ARG A 220 -26.09 -1.24 0.76
C ARG A 220 -25.87 -2.28 -0.31
N TRP A 221 -24.64 -2.75 -0.42
CA TRP A 221 -24.16 -3.67 -1.44
C TRP A 221 -24.27 -3.10 -2.86
N GLU A 222 -23.75 -1.89 -3.05
CA GLU A 222 -23.80 -1.18 -4.32
C GLU A 222 -22.48 -0.44 -4.62
N PHE A 223 -22.23 -0.17 -5.90
CA PHE A 223 -21.06 0.64 -6.29
C PHE A 223 -21.26 2.08 -5.84
N TRP A 224 -20.17 2.71 -5.45
CA TRP A 224 -20.18 4.02 -4.85
C TRP A 224 -19.16 4.97 -5.50
N ALA A 225 -19.54 6.24 -5.61
CA ALA A 225 -18.62 7.33 -5.88
C ALA A 225 -18.94 8.52 -4.98
N SER A 226 -17.90 9.24 -4.59
CA SER A 226 -18.03 10.50 -3.86
C SER A 226 -17.99 11.69 -4.82
N ASN A 227 -18.14 12.90 -4.27
CA ASN A 227 -17.88 14.13 -5.00
C ASN A 227 -16.42 14.31 -5.41
N ALA A 228 -15.48 13.56 -4.80
CA ALA A 228 -14.10 13.50 -5.24
C ALA A 228 -13.91 12.77 -6.60
N ASP A 229 -14.91 11.96 -6.96
CA ASP A 229 -14.93 11.20 -8.23
C ASP A 229 -15.78 11.87 -9.31
N TRP A 230 -16.16 13.14 -9.13
CA TRP A 230 -17.15 13.81 -10.01
C TRP A 230 -16.78 13.84 -11.49
N GLU A 231 -15.49 13.84 -11.83
CA GLU A 231 -15.00 13.76 -13.21
C GLU A 231 -14.95 12.32 -13.73
N TRP A 232 -14.79 11.34 -12.84
CA TRP A 232 -14.59 9.93 -13.17
C TRP A 232 -15.88 9.11 -13.11
N GLY A 233 -16.77 9.44 -12.16
CA GLY A 233 -18.00 8.73 -11.86
C GLY A 233 -17.78 7.39 -11.15
N ALA A 234 -18.87 6.78 -10.72
CA ALA A 234 -18.86 5.49 -10.00
C ALA A 234 -18.36 4.31 -10.84
N TRP A 235 -18.39 4.44 -12.14
CA TRP A 235 -18.02 3.40 -13.13
C TRP A 235 -16.58 3.50 -13.65
N CYS A 236 -15.73 4.25 -13.01
CA CYS A 236 -14.32 4.28 -13.35
C CYS A 236 -13.63 3.02 -12.85
N ILE A 237 -13.02 2.24 -13.75
CA ILE A 237 -12.36 0.98 -13.41
C ILE A 237 -10.87 1.10 -13.10
N GLU A 238 -10.28 2.29 -13.17
CA GLU A 238 -8.87 2.51 -12.85
C GLU A 238 -7.94 1.40 -13.36
N SER A 239 -7.97 1.16 -14.69
CA SER A 239 -7.37 0.01 -15.35
C SER A 239 -5.87 -0.16 -15.11
N GLY A 240 -5.15 0.94 -14.88
CA GLY A 240 -3.71 0.94 -14.62
C GLY A 240 -3.34 0.87 -13.14
N TRP A 241 -4.29 0.91 -12.22
CA TRP A 241 -4.01 1.09 -10.80
C TRP A 241 -4.67 0.03 -9.92
N GLY A 242 -5.97 0.08 -9.68
CA GLY A 242 -6.67 -0.85 -8.77
C GLY A 242 -6.77 -2.27 -9.32
N THR A 243 -7.36 -2.40 -10.51
CA THR A 243 -7.65 -3.69 -11.15
C THR A 243 -6.43 -4.60 -11.33
N PRO A 244 -5.27 -4.14 -11.87
CA PRO A 244 -4.11 -5.01 -12.04
C PRO A 244 -3.53 -5.52 -10.73
N TRP A 245 -3.52 -4.72 -9.67
CA TRP A 245 -3.01 -5.13 -8.36
C TRP A 245 -3.84 -6.25 -7.73
N ILE A 246 -5.18 -6.11 -7.80
CA ILE A 246 -6.10 -7.15 -7.31
C ILE A 246 -5.92 -8.43 -8.13
N ALA A 247 -5.98 -8.33 -9.47
CA ALA A 247 -5.86 -9.48 -10.36
C ALA A 247 -4.52 -10.20 -10.19
N ALA A 248 -3.41 -9.47 -10.11
CA ALA A 248 -2.09 -10.03 -9.91
C ALA A 248 -1.99 -10.79 -8.57
N THR A 249 -2.51 -10.21 -7.48
CA THR A 249 -2.47 -10.88 -6.17
C THR A 249 -3.35 -12.12 -6.14
N LEU A 250 -4.54 -12.09 -6.75
CA LEU A 250 -5.38 -13.27 -6.87
C LEU A 250 -4.70 -14.38 -7.69
N ALA A 251 -3.95 -14.03 -8.74
CA ALA A 251 -3.16 -14.98 -9.53
C ALA A 251 -2.00 -15.58 -8.71
N LEU A 252 -1.28 -14.78 -7.90
CA LEU A 252 -0.25 -15.28 -6.98
C LEU A 252 -0.83 -16.30 -5.99
N ARG A 253 -2.00 -16.00 -5.40
CA ARG A 253 -2.72 -16.90 -4.51
C ARG A 253 -3.06 -18.23 -5.20
N GLN A 254 -3.59 -18.17 -6.42
CA GLN A 254 -3.96 -19.37 -7.18
C GLN A 254 -2.75 -20.24 -7.51
N GLN A 255 -1.59 -19.62 -7.74
CA GLN A 255 -0.34 -20.31 -8.02
C GLN A 255 0.42 -20.74 -6.76
N ASN A 256 -0.09 -20.45 -5.56
CA ASN A 256 0.58 -20.67 -4.29
C ASN A 256 2.02 -20.14 -4.26
N THR A 257 2.22 -18.96 -4.78
CA THR A 257 3.51 -18.25 -4.81
C THR A 257 3.35 -16.83 -4.29
N SER A 258 4.45 -16.14 -4.06
CA SER A 258 4.48 -14.74 -3.66
C SER A 258 5.25 -13.88 -4.68
N LEU A 259 5.08 -12.58 -4.62
CA LEU A 259 5.85 -11.67 -5.47
C LEU A 259 7.35 -11.78 -5.18
N TRP A 260 7.72 -12.03 -3.93
CA TRP A 260 9.10 -12.31 -3.54
C TRP A 260 9.66 -13.54 -4.23
N GLU A 261 8.94 -14.65 -4.21
CA GLU A 261 9.36 -15.92 -4.81
C GLU A 261 9.40 -15.83 -6.34
N LEU A 262 8.40 -15.18 -6.95
CA LEU A 262 8.35 -14.97 -8.39
C LEU A 262 9.58 -14.23 -8.93
N THR A 263 10.15 -13.33 -8.12
CA THR A 263 11.32 -12.54 -8.48
C THR A 263 12.66 -13.14 -7.99
N ALA A 264 12.64 -14.31 -7.34
CA ALA A 264 13.84 -14.91 -6.75
C ALA A 264 14.90 -15.31 -7.78
N GLY A 265 14.50 -15.68 -8.98
CA GLY A 265 15.40 -16.13 -10.05
C GLY A 265 16.02 -15.02 -10.90
N VAL A 266 15.84 -13.76 -10.56
CA VAL A 266 16.39 -12.64 -11.34
C VAL A 266 17.92 -12.58 -11.14
N ALA A 267 18.68 -12.88 -12.21
CA ALA A 267 20.12 -12.77 -12.21
C ALA A 267 20.54 -11.31 -12.41
N ILE A 268 20.99 -10.63 -11.34
CA ILE A 268 21.43 -9.23 -11.42
C ILE A 268 22.96 -9.07 -11.52
N GLY A 269 23.72 -10.17 -11.46
CA GLY A 269 25.20 -10.14 -11.49
C GLY A 269 25.77 -9.39 -12.70
N GLU A 270 25.21 -9.60 -13.87
CA GLU A 270 25.59 -8.87 -15.09
C GLU A 270 25.22 -7.37 -15.05
N ILE A 271 24.16 -7.02 -14.33
CA ILE A 271 23.73 -5.63 -14.17
C ILE A 271 24.65 -4.90 -13.21
N LEU A 272 25.00 -5.53 -12.08
CA LEU A 272 25.91 -4.97 -11.08
C LEU A 272 27.30 -4.73 -11.65
N SER A 273 27.85 -5.64 -12.46
CA SER A 273 29.16 -5.47 -13.11
C SER A 273 29.22 -4.31 -14.10
N LYS A 274 28.09 -3.73 -14.47
CA LYS A 274 28.00 -2.54 -15.35
C LYS A 274 27.75 -1.26 -14.56
N MET A 275 27.59 -1.33 -13.26
CA MET A 275 27.34 -0.18 -12.38
C MET A 275 28.62 0.33 -11.70
N ASP A 276 29.70 -0.43 -11.74
CA ASP A 276 31.06 -0.07 -11.34
C ASP A 276 31.77 0.63 -12.51
#